data_1494eb8a89734524a735344e9ccf5c48
#
_entry.id   1494eb8a89734524a735344e9ccf5c48
#
_cell.length_a   1.000
_cell.length_b   1.000
_cell.length_c   1.000
_cell.angle_alpha   90.00
_cell.angle_beta   90.00
_cell.angle_gamma   90.00
#
_symmetry.space_group_name_H-M   'P 1'
#
loop_
_entity.id
_entity.type
_entity.pdbx_description
1 polymer ?
#
loop_
_entity_poly.entity_id
_entity_poly.type
_entity_poly.pdbx_seq_one_letter_code
_entity_poly.pdbx_strand_id
1 'polypeptide(L)'
;MFGFGQLIDILKKDPKKIVFTEGDDPRILEAASRLLAGTFLHPILIGNPDKIAAEAEECGFNIRGAETIDPTNYDRMDEMVDLFCELRKSKGVTPEQARGILSQANYFGTMLVKMGVADGMVSGATHPTADVMRPALQIIKTKPGIKTASTFFVMVCDKKEFGDDGVLMFADCTLNQQPDSQQLAEIAVTTADSYAAFCDGEARVAMLSHSTKGSASHPDVDKVVNATNIAKEMRPDVKLDGELQLDAAIVPSIGAQKAPGSTVAGKANVLVFPDIDAGNIGYKLVQRFAGAEAFGPIIQGLAKPVND
;
A
#
# COMPACT_ATOMS: atom_id res chain seq x y z
N MET A 1 3.27 14.02 -16.93
CA MET A 1 3.71 12.61 -16.91
C MET A 1 3.96 12.27 -15.45
N PHE A 2 3.17 11.33 -14.87
CA PHE A 2 3.50 10.82 -13.55
C PHE A 2 4.94 10.32 -13.60
N GLY A 3 5.79 10.94 -12.86
CA GLY A 3 7.18 10.55 -12.75
C GLY A 3 7.55 10.56 -11.28
N PHE A 4 8.25 9.54 -10.80
CA PHE A 4 8.80 9.51 -9.46
C PHE A 4 9.75 10.69 -9.14
N GLY A 5 10.03 11.56 -10.12
CA GLY A 5 10.93 12.70 -9.96
C GLY A 5 10.55 13.63 -8.80
N GLN A 6 9.27 14.01 -8.69
CA GLN A 6 8.82 14.86 -7.58
C GLN A 6 8.93 14.14 -6.23
N LEU A 7 8.59 12.84 -6.17
CA LEU A 7 8.74 12.04 -4.96
C LEU A 7 10.21 11.89 -4.57
N ILE A 8 11.09 11.65 -5.54
CA ILE A 8 12.55 11.60 -5.34
C ILE A 8 13.08 12.94 -4.83
N ASP A 9 12.62 14.06 -5.38
CA ASP A 9 13.06 15.38 -4.93
C ASP A 9 12.60 15.70 -3.49
N ILE A 10 11.42 15.22 -3.08
CA ILE A 10 10.96 15.30 -1.69
C ILE A 10 11.84 14.43 -0.79
N LEU A 11 12.11 13.20 -1.18
CA LEU A 11 12.91 12.25 -0.41
C LEU A 11 14.38 12.69 -0.30
N LYS A 12 14.94 13.33 -1.33
CA LYS A 12 16.31 13.90 -1.25
C LYS A 12 16.45 15.01 -0.20
N LYS A 13 15.37 15.72 0.10
CA LYS A 13 15.37 16.76 1.15
C LYS A 13 15.26 16.17 2.55
N ASP A 14 14.63 15.02 2.68
CA ASP A 14 14.40 14.30 3.95
C ASP A 14 14.47 12.79 3.70
N PRO A 15 15.69 12.23 3.50
CA PRO A 15 15.88 10.81 3.21
C PRO A 15 15.34 9.92 4.33
N LYS A 16 14.51 8.96 3.97
CA LYS A 16 13.86 8.05 4.93
C LYS A 16 14.67 6.79 5.15
N LYS A 17 14.60 6.26 6.37
CA LYS A 17 15.16 4.96 6.73
C LYS A 17 14.13 3.87 6.48
N ILE A 18 14.45 2.95 5.56
CA ILE A 18 13.56 1.85 5.18
C ILE A 18 14.21 0.51 5.51
N VAL A 19 13.49 -0.31 6.27
CA VAL A 19 13.88 -1.67 6.61
C VAL A 19 13.54 -2.61 5.45
N PHE A 20 14.51 -3.44 5.08
CA PHE A 20 14.34 -4.58 4.18
C PHE A 20 14.62 -5.86 4.96
N THR A 21 13.63 -6.72 5.08
CA THR A 21 13.67 -7.88 5.99
C THR A 21 14.42 -9.08 5.44
N GLU A 22 14.64 -9.13 4.13
CA GLU A 22 15.43 -10.17 3.45
C GLU A 22 16.75 -9.57 2.95
N GLY A 23 17.60 -9.13 3.88
CA GLY A 23 18.79 -8.36 3.57
C GLY A 23 19.87 -9.09 2.75
N ASP A 24 19.82 -10.42 2.68
CA ASP A 24 20.70 -11.26 1.88
C ASP A 24 20.09 -11.73 0.54
N ASP A 25 18.86 -11.29 0.20
CA ASP A 25 18.27 -11.62 -1.11
C ASP A 25 18.88 -10.74 -2.22
N PRO A 26 19.34 -11.30 -3.34
CA PRO A 26 19.99 -10.55 -4.43
C PRO A 26 19.13 -9.41 -4.98
N ARG A 27 17.80 -9.56 -5.01
CA ARG A 27 16.87 -8.52 -5.48
C ARG A 27 16.84 -7.33 -4.52
N ILE A 28 16.92 -7.60 -3.23
CA ILE A 28 16.96 -6.58 -2.17
C ILE A 28 18.33 -5.87 -2.20
N LEU A 29 19.42 -6.61 -2.38
CA LEU A 29 20.77 -6.04 -2.52
C LEU A 29 20.90 -5.15 -3.75
N GLU A 30 20.31 -5.56 -4.88
CA GLU A 30 20.23 -4.72 -6.08
C GLU A 30 19.44 -3.44 -5.81
N ALA A 31 18.26 -3.57 -5.19
CA ALA A 31 17.44 -2.42 -4.82
C ALA A 31 18.18 -1.47 -3.87
N ALA A 32 18.80 -1.99 -2.81
CA ALA A 32 19.58 -1.21 -1.85
C ALA A 32 20.73 -0.46 -2.54
N SER A 33 21.47 -1.11 -3.43
CA SER A 33 22.54 -0.50 -4.21
C SER A 33 22.05 0.68 -5.07
N ARG A 34 20.91 0.52 -5.75
CA ARG A 34 20.28 1.57 -6.55
C ARG A 34 19.76 2.74 -5.70
N LEU A 35 19.14 2.44 -4.55
CA LEU A 35 18.61 3.43 -3.62
C LEU A 35 19.74 4.29 -3.02
N LEU A 36 20.86 3.67 -2.64
CA LEU A 36 22.05 4.36 -2.14
C LEU A 36 22.68 5.25 -3.21
N ALA A 37 22.80 4.75 -4.43
CA ALA A 37 23.31 5.54 -5.55
C ALA A 37 22.41 6.76 -5.84
N GLY A 38 21.10 6.64 -5.63
CA GLY A 38 20.14 7.73 -5.78
C GLY A 38 20.16 8.77 -4.64
N THR A 39 20.74 8.44 -3.49
CA THR A 39 20.90 9.30 -2.29
C THR A 39 19.58 9.84 -1.69
N PHE A 40 18.48 9.12 -1.87
CA PHE A 40 17.17 9.55 -1.37
C PHE A 40 16.56 8.62 -0.30
N LEU A 41 17.18 7.48 -0.03
CA LEU A 41 16.80 6.56 1.04
C LEU A 41 18.03 6.01 1.77
N HIS A 42 17.83 5.66 3.04
CA HIS A 42 18.80 4.95 3.87
C HIS A 42 18.30 3.53 4.12
N PRO A 43 18.78 2.53 3.35
CA PRO A 43 18.41 1.13 3.55
C PRO A 43 18.93 0.59 4.88
N ILE A 44 18.08 -0.14 5.62
CA ILE A 44 18.42 -0.97 6.76
C ILE A 44 18.19 -2.42 6.34
N LEU A 45 19.23 -3.21 6.25
CA LEU A 45 19.19 -4.61 5.81
C LEU A 45 19.17 -5.52 7.05
N ILE A 46 18.15 -6.37 7.16
CA ILE A 46 18.02 -7.31 8.30
C ILE A 46 18.67 -8.63 7.93
N GLY A 47 19.59 -9.10 8.79
CA GLY A 47 20.26 -10.38 8.64
C GLY A 47 21.69 -10.36 9.17
N ASN A 48 22.42 -11.46 8.96
CA ASN A 48 23.81 -11.56 9.37
C ASN A 48 24.68 -10.66 8.49
N PRO A 49 25.47 -9.71 9.08
CA PRO A 49 26.25 -8.74 8.31
C PRO A 49 27.29 -9.35 7.37
N ASP A 50 27.96 -10.43 7.81
CA ASP A 50 29.00 -11.09 7.01
C ASP A 50 28.37 -11.78 5.79
N LYS A 51 27.20 -12.42 5.98
CA LYS A 51 26.46 -13.07 4.90
C LYS A 51 25.96 -12.04 3.87
N ILE A 52 25.37 -10.94 4.34
CA ILE A 52 24.89 -9.84 3.49
C ILE A 52 26.05 -9.24 2.67
N ALA A 53 27.20 -9.00 3.31
CA ALA A 53 28.37 -8.44 2.63
C ALA A 53 28.92 -9.39 1.57
N ALA A 54 29.02 -10.70 1.89
CA ALA A 54 29.51 -11.72 0.97
C ALA A 54 28.60 -11.87 -0.26
N GLU A 55 27.27 -11.91 -0.05
CA GLU A 55 26.27 -12.02 -1.13
C GLU A 55 26.30 -10.77 -2.02
N ALA A 56 26.40 -9.58 -1.42
CA ALA A 56 26.52 -8.34 -2.18
C ALA A 56 27.78 -8.29 -3.05
N GLU A 57 28.92 -8.79 -2.55
CA GLU A 57 30.17 -8.89 -3.28
C GLU A 57 30.08 -9.91 -4.45
N GLU A 58 29.48 -11.08 -4.18
CA GLU A 58 29.26 -12.12 -5.21
C GLU A 58 28.38 -11.62 -6.35
N CYS A 59 27.30 -10.89 -6.01
CA CYS A 59 26.37 -10.29 -6.99
C CYS A 59 26.90 -9.01 -7.64
N GLY A 60 28.00 -8.43 -7.14
CA GLY A 60 28.57 -7.19 -7.66
C GLY A 60 27.79 -5.92 -7.28
N PHE A 61 27.00 -5.94 -6.20
CA PHE A 61 26.21 -4.80 -5.73
C PHE A 61 26.97 -3.98 -4.68
N ASN A 62 26.94 -2.66 -4.82
CA ASN A 62 27.55 -1.76 -3.85
C ASN A 62 26.52 -1.32 -2.81
N ILE A 63 26.62 -1.88 -1.62
CA ILE A 63 25.74 -1.56 -0.47
C ILE A 63 26.43 -0.69 0.59
N ARG A 64 27.56 -0.04 0.26
CA ARG A 64 28.24 0.85 1.20
C ARG A 64 27.36 2.04 1.55
N GLY A 65 27.05 2.18 2.85
CA GLY A 65 26.14 3.18 3.38
C GLY A 65 24.78 2.61 3.80
N ALA A 66 24.47 1.35 3.50
CA ALA A 66 23.37 0.64 4.15
C ALA A 66 23.73 0.32 5.60
N GLU A 67 22.76 0.44 6.49
CA GLU A 67 22.84 -0.08 7.85
C GLU A 67 22.49 -1.58 7.83
N THR A 68 23.23 -2.41 8.54
CA THR A 68 22.91 -3.84 8.67
C THR A 68 22.61 -4.15 10.13
N ILE A 69 21.51 -4.81 10.40
CA ILE A 69 21.09 -5.17 11.78
C ILE A 69 20.83 -6.68 11.85
N ASP A 70 21.56 -7.35 12.74
CA ASP A 70 21.35 -8.76 13.08
C ASP A 70 20.37 -8.87 14.25
N PRO A 71 19.18 -9.48 14.06
CA PRO A 71 18.23 -9.69 15.14
C PRO A 71 18.78 -10.51 16.32
N THR A 72 19.81 -11.34 16.07
CA THR A 72 20.43 -12.17 17.11
C THR A 72 21.43 -11.41 17.99
N ASN A 73 21.87 -10.24 17.53
CA ASN A 73 22.85 -9.40 18.23
C ASN A 73 22.45 -7.92 18.19
N TYR A 74 21.22 -7.63 18.60
CA TYR A 74 20.68 -6.27 18.60
C TYR A 74 20.72 -5.68 20.02
N ASP A 75 21.46 -4.60 20.24
CA ASP A 75 21.72 -3.99 21.56
C ASP A 75 20.43 -3.58 22.29
N ARG A 76 19.38 -3.18 21.56
CA ARG A 76 18.11 -2.76 22.15
C ARG A 76 17.04 -3.87 22.13
N MET A 77 17.45 -5.14 22.10
CA MET A 77 16.51 -6.26 22.06
C MET A 77 15.63 -6.32 23.32
N ASP A 78 16.16 -6.03 24.50
CA ASP A 78 15.38 -6.06 25.74
C ASP A 78 14.28 -4.99 25.74
N GLU A 79 14.60 -3.76 25.32
CA GLU A 79 13.62 -2.69 25.12
C GLU A 79 12.53 -3.10 24.11
N MET A 80 12.93 -3.74 23.02
CA MET A 80 12.00 -4.23 21.99
C MET A 80 11.07 -5.31 22.55
N VAL A 81 11.59 -6.25 23.34
CA VAL A 81 10.82 -7.31 24.02
C VAL A 81 9.80 -6.70 24.98
N ASP A 82 10.21 -5.74 25.82
CA ASP A 82 9.32 -5.09 26.79
C ASP A 82 8.16 -4.38 26.08
N LEU A 83 8.47 -3.61 25.02
CA LEU A 83 7.46 -2.93 24.22
C LEU A 83 6.52 -3.91 23.52
N PHE A 84 7.04 -5.02 22.99
CA PHE A 84 6.21 -6.03 22.34
C PHE A 84 5.28 -6.73 23.35
N CYS A 85 5.76 -7.06 24.55
CA CYS A 85 4.95 -7.60 25.63
C CYS A 85 3.83 -6.64 26.04
N GLU A 86 4.10 -5.34 26.12
CA GLU A 86 3.09 -4.32 26.38
C GLU A 86 2.02 -4.28 25.28
N LEU A 87 2.42 -4.23 24.03
CA LEU A 87 1.52 -4.25 22.88
C LEU A 87 0.64 -5.50 22.81
N ARG A 88 1.14 -6.62 23.31
CA ARG A 88 0.48 -7.94 23.30
C ARG A 88 -0.03 -8.38 24.67
N LYS A 89 -0.11 -7.47 25.65
CA LYS A 89 -0.52 -7.75 27.04
C LYS A 89 -1.85 -8.50 27.14
N SER A 90 -2.83 -8.16 26.32
CA SER A 90 -4.13 -8.84 26.29
C SER A 90 -4.07 -10.29 25.80
N LYS A 91 -2.96 -10.71 25.20
CA LYS A 91 -2.69 -12.08 24.72
C LYS A 91 -1.77 -12.87 25.64
N GLY A 92 -1.28 -12.27 26.74
CA GLY A 92 -0.46 -12.93 27.73
C GLY A 92 0.92 -13.37 27.22
N VAL A 93 1.50 -12.66 26.26
CA VAL A 93 2.82 -12.99 25.70
C VAL A 93 3.90 -12.76 26.75
N THR A 94 4.71 -13.79 27.04
CA THR A 94 5.84 -13.70 27.97
C THR A 94 7.08 -13.13 27.29
N PRO A 95 8.05 -12.56 28.04
CA PRO A 95 9.30 -12.05 27.47
C PRO A 95 10.09 -13.11 26.65
N GLU A 96 10.08 -14.35 27.11
CA GLU A 96 10.73 -15.46 26.40
C GLU A 96 10.05 -15.74 25.04
N GLN A 97 8.72 -15.80 25.04
CA GLN A 97 7.92 -15.95 23.80
C GLN A 97 8.13 -14.75 22.88
N ALA A 98 8.13 -13.54 23.43
CA ALA A 98 8.38 -12.32 22.67
C ALA A 98 9.73 -12.36 21.97
N ARG A 99 10.79 -12.74 22.68
CA ARG A 99 12.15 -12.86 22.10
C ARG A 99 12.18 -13.88 20.95
N GLY A 100 11.52 -15.02 21.09
CA GLY A 100 11.39 -16.02 20.03
C GLY A 100 10.61 -15.51 18.82
N ILE A 101 9.56 -14.71 19.01
CA ILE A 101 8.79 -14.08 17.93
C ILE A 101 9.64 -13.01 17.23
N LEU A 102 10.34 -12.19 17.99
CA LEU A 102 11.13 -11.07 17.49
C LEU A 102 12.44 -11.50 16.80
N SER A 103 12.83 -12.77 16.86
CA SER A 103 13.90 -13.32 16.02
C SER A 103 13.48 -13.46 14.55
N GLN A 104 12.17 -13.41 14.24
CA GLN A 104 11.65 -13.45 12.87
C GLN A 104 11.79 -12.05 12.23
N ALA A 105 12.42 -11.98 11.06
CA ALA A 105 12.78 -10.73 10.39
C ALA A 105 11.59 -9.76 10.20
N ASN A 106 10.40 -10.27 9.85
CA ASN A 106 9.19 -9.45 9.67
C ASN A 106 8.69 -8.82 10.96
N TYR A 107 8.72 -9.56 12.07
CA TYR A 107 8.38 -9.03 13.40
C TYR A 107 9.43 -8.02 13.87
N PHE A 108 10.70 -8.36 13.70
CA PHE A 108 11.81 -7.50 14.08
C PHE A 108 11.78 -6.17 13.30
N GLY A 109 11.69 -6.23 11.97
CA GLY A 109 11.62 -5.05 11.11
C GLY A 109 10.41 -4.16 11.44
N THR A 110 9.24 -4.78 11.66
CA THR A 110 8.04 -4.05 12.08
C THR A 110 8.23 -3.34 13.42
N MET A 111 8.94 -3.97 14.37
CA MET A 111 9.26 -3.33 15.66
C MET A 111 10.26 -2.19 15.51
N LEU A 112 11.24 -2.27 14.61
CA LEU A 112 12.12 -1.13 14.31
C LEU A 112 11.32 0.09 13.84
N VAL A 113 10.32 -0.13 12.99
CA VAL A 113 9.39 0.94 12.55
C VAL A 113 8.56 1.45 13.74
N LYS A 114 8.07 0.56 14.61
CA LYS A 114 7.29 0.94 15.80
C LYS A 114 8.10 1.79 16.77
N MET A 115 9.35 1.41 17.02
CA MET A 115 10.29 2.10 17.90
C MET A 115 10.83 3.42 17.30
N GLY A 116 10.55 3.71 16.04
CA GLY A 116 11.03 4.93 15.36
C GLY A 116 12.52 4.86 14.95
N VAL A 117 13.10 3.66 14.91
CA VAL A 117 14.45 3.43 14.35
C VAL A 117 14.41 3.55 12.83
N ALA A 118 13.30 3.16 12.23
CA ALA A 118 13.03 3.29 10.80
C ALA A 118 11.69 3.99 10.55
N ASP A 119 11.56 4.60 9.37
CA ASP A 119 10.35 5.29 8.91
C ASP A 119 9.34 4.33 8.29
N GLY A 120 9.82 3.24 7.69
CA GLY A 120 8.97 2.24 7.05
C GLY A 120 9.71 0.92 6.83
N MET A 121 8.97 -0.07 6.32
CA MET A 121 9.48 -1.41 6.02
C MET A 121 8.97 -1.89 4.66
N VAL A 122 9.81 -2.60 3.93
CA VAL A 122 9.47 -3.38 2.73
C VAL A 122 9.94 -4.81 2.95
N SER A 123 9.07 -5.76 2.66
CA SER A 123 9.31 -7.21 2.79
C SER A 123 8.68 -7.95 1.60
N GLY A 124 8.63 -9.27 1.62
CA GLY A 124 7.88 -10.09 0.65
C GLY A 124 8.71 -10.66 -0.50
N ALA A 125 10.02 -10.43 -0.53
CA ALA A 125 10.87 -11.05 -1.54
C ALA A 125 10.85 -12.59 -1.42
N THR A 126 10.80 -13.12 -0.20
CA THR A 126 10.76 -14.56 0.10
C THR A 126 9.63 -14.97 1.04
N HIS A 127 8.91 -14.01 1.62
CA HIS A 127 7.82 -14.26 2.56
C HIS A 127 6.45 -14.06 1.89
N PRO A 128 5.43 -14.86 2.25
CA PRO A 128 4.05 -14.61 1.81
C PRO A 128 3.50 -13.33 2.44
N THR A 129 2.61 -12.62 1.73
CA THR A 129 1.91 -11.41 2.20
C THR A 129 1.32 -11.55 3.61
N ALA A 130 0.78 -12.71 3.97
CA ALA A 130 0.23 -12.95 5.30
C ALA A 130 1.26 -12.81 6.42
N ASP A 131 2.52 -13.16 6.17
CA ASP A 131 3.60 -13.09 7.15
C ASP A 131 4.17 -11.67 7.30
N VAL A 132 3.97 -10.81 6.32
CA VAL A 132 4.25 -9.36 6.39
C VAL A 132 3.09 -8.63 7.09
N MET A 133 1.85 -8.94 6.71
CA MET A 133 0.67 -8.26 7.23
C MET A 133 0.38 -8.58 8.70
N ARG A 134 0.67 -9.79 9.16
CA ARG A 134 0.39 -10.21 10.53
C ARG A 134 1.13 -9.33 11.55
N PRO A 135 2.46 -9.14 11.52
CA PRO A 135 3.15 -8.20 12.41
C PRO A 135 2.70 -6.75 12.20
N ALA A 136 2.47 -6.30 10.97
CA ALA A 136 1.98 -4.96 10.68
C ALA A 136 0.68 -4.65 11.45
N LEU A 137 -0.33 -5.51 11.35
CA LEU A 137 -1.60 -5.35 12.05
C LEU A 137 -1.49 -5.54 13.57
N GLN A 138 -0.59 -6.38 14.04
CA GLN A 138 -0.40 -6.63 15.48
C GLN A 138 0.34 -5.51 16.20
N ILE A 139 1.31 -4.88 15.55
CA ILE A 139 2.28 -3.94 16.13
C ILE A 139 1.97 -2.50 15.73
N ILE A 140 1.88 -2.24 14.41
CA ILE A 140 1.64 -0.89 13.87
C ILE A 140 0.16 -0.51 14.01
N LYS A 141 -0.74 -1.44 13.66
CA LYS A 141 -2.19 -1.25 13.60
C LYS A 141 -2.60 -0.27 12.49
N THR A 142 -3.90 -0.05 12.38
CA THR A 142 -4.46 0.92 11.44
C THR A 142 -4.40 2.35 11.99
N LYS A 143 -4.53 3.33 11.10
CA LYS A 143 -4.68 4.75 11.46
C LYS A 143 -5.92 4.97 12.32
N PRO A 144 -5.94 6.00 13.20
CA PRO A 144 -7.16 6.37 13.91
C PRO A 144 -8.33 6.61 12.95
N GLY A 145 -9.50 6.05 13.27
CA GLY A 145 -10.70 6.17 12.45
C GLY A 145 -10.82 5.18 11.29
N ILE A 146 -9.74 4.45 10.96
CA ILE A 146 -9.71 3.41 9.92
C ILE A 146 -9.50 2.05 10.59
N LYS A 147 -10.29 1.06 10.22
CA LYS A 147 -10.17 -0.32 10.72
C LYS A 147 -9.63 -1.26 9.65
N THR A 148 -9.73 -0.88 8.39
CA THR A 148 -9.40 -1.70 7.23
C THR A 148 -8.08 -1.24 6.62
N ALA A 149 -7.05 -2.11 6.67
CA ALA A 149 -5.89 -1.98 5.80
C ALA A 149 -6.26 -2.49 4.41
N SER A 150 -5.75 -1.85 3.38
CA SER A 150 -6.01 -2.21 1.98
C SER A 150 -4.77 -1.97 1.12
N THR A 151 -4.88 -2.26 -0.17
CA THR A 151 -3.80 -2.02 -1.12
C THR A 151 -4.26 -1.14 -2.27
N PHE A 152 -3.31 -0.48 -2.90
CA PHE A 152 -3.55 0.17 -4.19
C PHE A 152 -2.40 -0.06 -5.16
N PHE A 153 -2.72 0.10 -6.45
CA PHE A 153 -1.74 0.23 -7.53
C PHE A 153 -1.86 1.63 -8.14
N VAL A 154 -0.72 2.25 -8.42
CA VAL A 154 -0.67 3.38 -9.37
C VAL A 154 -0.49 2.77 -10.75
N MET A 155 -1.52 2.93 -11.59
CA MET A 155 -1.53 2.50 -12.97
C MET A 155 -1.16 3.67 -13.86
N VAL A 156 -0.13 3.51 -14.69
CA VAL A 156 0.30 4.53 -15.66
C VAL A 156 0.12 3.96 -17.07
N CYS A 157 -0.74 4.56 -17.85
CA CYS A 157 -1.05 4.11 -19.19
C CYS A 157 -0.79 5.21 -20.25
N ASP A 158 -0.61 4.79 -21.50
CA ASP A 158 -0.39 5.71 -22.62
C ASP A 158 -1.66 6.47 -23.06
N LYS A 159 -2.83 6.01 -22.58
CA LYS A 159 -4.15 6.63 -22.85
C LYS A 159 -4.36 7.84 -21.94
N LYS A 160 -3.86 9.00 -22.37
CA LYS A 160 -3.82 10.24 -21.60
C LYS A 160 -5.21 10.85 -21.32
N GLU A 161 -6.22 10.41 -22.03
CA GLU A 161 -7.62 10.78 -21.81
C GLU A 161 -8.22 10.22 -20.51
N PHE A 162 -7.61 9.19 -19.89
CA PHE A 162 -8.12 8.57 -18.67
C PHE A 162 -7.34 9.06 -17.43
N GLY A 163 -8.05 9.22 -16.31
CA GLY A 163 -7.47 9.68 -15.08
C GLY A 163 -6.85 11.08 -15.17
N ASP A 164 -5.67 11.25 -14.62
CA ASP A 164 -4.88 12.47 -14.74
C ASP A 164 -3.66 12.18 -15.64
N ASP A 165 -3.78 12.53 -16.92
CA ASP A 165 -2.75 12.29 -17.94
C ASP A 165 -2.30 10.81 -18.02
N GLY A 166 -3.26 9.89 -17.95
CA GLY A 166 -3.02 8.44 -17.99
C GLY A 166 -2.70 7.80 -16.65
N VAL A 167 -2.74 8.57 -15.55
CA VAL A 167 -2.51 8.07 -14.19
C VAL A 167 -3.83 7.78 -13.51
N LEU A 168 -3.99 6.55 -13.03
CA LEU A 168 -5.12 6.10 -12.23
C LEU A 168 -4.63 5.33 -11.00
N MET A 169 -5.44 5.34 -9.95
CA MET A 169 -5.20 4.51 -8.77
C MET A 169 -6.29 3.46 -8.63
N PHE A 170 -5.91 2.19 -8.50
CA PHE A 170 -6.81 1.04 -8.39
C PHE A 170 -6.73 0.45 -6.99
N ALA A 171 -7.88 0.28 -6.31
CA ALA A 171 -7.97 -0.28 -4.95
C ALA A 171 -9.31 -1.03 -4.73
N ASP A 172 -9.40 -2.08 -3.91
CA ASP A 172 -8.33 -2.95 -3.42
C ASP A 172 -8.11 -4.08 -4.42
N CYS A 173 -6.86 -4.44 -4.67
CA CYS A 173 -6.58 -5.44 -5.70
C CYS A 173 -5.90 -6.70 -5.15
N THR A 174 -5.50 -6.75 -3.85
CA THR A 174 -4.68 -7.87 -3.36
C THR A 174 -4.91 -8.28 -1.90
N LEU A 175 -5.65 -7.54 -1.09
CA LEU A 175 -5.72 -7.79 0.35
C LEU A 175 -7.12 -8.20 0.84
N ASN A 176 -8.16 -7.43 0.54
CA ASN A 176 -9.51 -7.69 1.04
C ASN A 176 -10.34 -8.48 0.03
N GLN A 177 -10.61 -9.77 0.33
CA GLN A 177 -11.31 -10.66 -0.60
C GLN A 177 -12.75 -10.20 -0.88
N GLN A 178 -13.55 -10.04 0.16
CA GLN A 178 -14.95 -9.65 0.08
C GLN A 178 -15.23 -8.56 1.12
N PRO A 179 -14.84 -7.31 0.86
CA PRO A 179 -15.10 -6.22 1.80
C PRO A 179 -16.60 -5.98 1.93
N ASP A 180 -17.06 -5.77 3.15
CA ASP A 180 -18.41 -5.28 3.41
C ASP A 180 -18.53 -3.78 3.05
N SER A 181 -19.73 -3.20 3.19
CA SER A 181 -19.95 -1.80 2.81
C SER A 181 -19.13 -0.81 3.63
N GLN A 182 -18.88 -1.09 4.91
CA GLN A 182 -18.06 -0.26 5.78
C GLN A 182 -16.58 -0.33 5.37
N GLN A 183 -16.07 -1.54 5.15
CA GLN A 183 -14.70 -1.76 4.70
C GLN A 183 -14.45 -1.12 3.34
N LEU A 184 -15.39 -1.28 2.41
CA LEU A 184 -15.27 -0.69 1.07
C LEU A 184 -15.29 0.85 1.11
N ALA A 185 -16.08 1.45 2.01
CA ALA A 185 -16.05 2.89 2.25
C ALA A 185 -14.70 3.36 2.82
N GLU A 186 -14.14 2.62 3.78
CA GLU A 186 -12.81 2.92 4.35
C GLU A 186 -11.70 2.80 3.30
N ILE A 187 -11.76 1.79 2.41
CA ILE A 187 -10.85 1.65 1.28
C ILE A 187 -10.93 2.90 0.38
N ALA A 188 -12.13 3.35 0.04
CA ALA A 188 -12.34 4.50 -0.83
C ALA A 188 -11.74 5.80 -0.27
N VAL A 189 -12.05 6.12 1.00
CA VAL A 189 -11.55 7.36 1.62
C VAL A 189 -10.04 7.32 1.85
N THR A 190 -9.50 6.15 2.21
CA THR A 190 -8.06 5.98 2.38
C THR A 190 -7.32 6.08 1.04
N THR A 191 -7.91 5.56 -0.05
CA THR A 191 -7.32 5.65 -1.39
C THR A 191 -7.36 7.10 -1.90
N ALA A 192 -8.37 7.88 -1.56
CA ALA A 192 -8.40 9.31 -1.88
C ALA A 192 -7.22 10.07 -1.25
N ASP A 193 -6.93 9.80 0.04
CA ASP A 193 -5.77 10.38 0.73
C ASP A 193 -4.45 9.92 0.11
N SER A 194 -4.36 8.64 -0.26
CA SER A 194 -3.19 8.09 -0.94
C SER A 194 -2.98 8.74 -2.31
N TYR A 195 -4.06 8.94 -3.08
CA TYR A 195 -3.98 9.62 -4.38
C TYR A 195 -3.44 11.04 -4.24
N ALA A 196 -3.97 11.82 -3.30
CA ALA A 196 -3.49 13.18 -3.05
C ALA A 196 -2.01 13.22 -2.66
N ALA A 197 -1.55 12.24 -1.85
CA ALA A 197 -0.15 12.17 -1.42
C ALA A 197 0.82 11.74 -2.54
N PHE A 198 0.39 10.83 -3.44
CA PHE A 198 1.26 10.27 -4.48
C PHE A 198 1.22 11.07 -5.80
N CYS A 199 0.05 11.61 -6.15
CA CYS A 199 -0.19 12.21 -7.46
C CYS A 199 -0.28 13.74 -7.43
N ASP A 200 -0.19 14.36 -6.22
CA ASP A 200 -0.31 15.81 -6.02
C ASP A 200 -1.55 16.39 -6.72
N GLY A 201 -2.66 15.66 -6.64
CA GLY A 201 -3.90 15.97 -7.34
C GLY A 201 -5.16 15.72 -6.51
N GLU A 202 -6.27 16.26 -6.99
CA GLU A 202 -7.58 16.03 -6.38
C GLU A 202 -8.11 14.64 -6.75
N ALA A 203 -8.38 13.80 -5.75
CA ALA A 203 -8.99 12.49 -5.96
C ALA A 203 -10.45 12.63 -6.45
N ARG A 204 -10.78 11.90 -7.49
CA ARG A 204 -12.14 11.71 -8.02
C ARG A 204 -12.43 10.21 -7.98
N VAL A 205 -13.05 9.79 -6.88
CA VAL A 205 -13.21 8.38 -6.52
C VAL A 205 -14.49 7.81 -7.11
N ALA A 206 -14.37 6.79 -7.95
CA ALA A 206 -15.50 6.01 -8.45
C ALA A 206 -15.61 4.68 -7.71
N MET A 207 -16.78 4.44 -7.09
CA MET A 207 -17.14 3.16 -6.50
C MET A 207 -17.70 2.26 -7.60
N LEU A 208 -16.93 1.24 -7.99
CA LEU A 208 -17.24 0.44 -9.18
C LEU A 208 -18.25 -0.67 -8.91
N SER A 209 -19.12 -0.89 -9.88
CA SER A 209 -20.09 -1.96 -9.94
C SER A 209 -20.42 -2.31 -11.40
N HIS A 210 -21.11 -3.41 -11.62
CA HIS A 210 -21.74 -3.67 -12.91
C HIS A 210 -23.04 -2.84 -13.13
N SER A 211 -23.45 -2.05 -12.13
CA SER A 211 -24.58 -1.11 -12.17
C SER A 211 -24.12 0.34 -12.20
N THR A 212 -24.91 1.22 -12.80
CA THR A 212 -24.76 2.68 -12.73
C THR A 212 -26.09 3.29 -12.30
N LYS A 213 -26.10 3.92 -11.12
CA LYS A 213 -27.26 4.69 -10.60
C LYS A 213 -28.58 3.92 -10.68
N GLY A 214 -28.55 2.66 -10.18
CA GLY A 214 -29.76 1.82 -10.12
C GLY A 214 -30.10 1.08 -11.42
N SER A 215 -29.17 0.98 -12.39
CA SER A 215 -29.42 0.26 -13.64
C SER A 215 -29.56 -1.26 -13.46
N ALA A 216 -29.10 -1.81 -12.33
CA ALA A 216 -29.29 -3.20 -11.92
C ALA A 216 -29.62 -3.28 -10.43
N SER A 217 -30.22 -4.42 -10.01
CA SER A 217 -30.53 -4.71 -8.60
C SER A 217 -29.94 -6.07 -8.23
N HIS A 218 -29.05 -6.07 -7.24
CA HIS A 218 -28.40 -7.26 -6.69
C HIS A 218 -27.76 -6.91 -5.33
N PRO A 219 -27.62 -7.84 -4.36
CA PRO A 219 -26.95 -7.56 -3.10
C PRO A 219 -25.54 -6.96 -3.25
N ASP A 220 -24.79 -7.34 -4.28
CA ASP A 220 -23.48 -6.76 -4.56
C ASP A 220 -23.55 -5.29 -5.02
N VAL A 221 -24.63 -4.91 -5.73
CA VAL A 221 -24.93 -3.50 -6.07
C VAL A 221 -25.27 -2.73 -4.80
N ASP A 222 -26.14 -3.28 -3.96
CA ASP A 222 -26.55 -2.65 -2.70
C ASP A 222 -25.35 -2.43 -1.77
N LYS A 223 -24.40 -3.38 -1.74
CA LYS A 223 -23.13 -3.23 -1.03
C LYS A 223 -22.38 -1.98 -1.46
N VAL A 224 -22.23 -1.75 -2.76
CA VAL A 224 -21.49 -0.60 -3.31
C VAL A 224 -22.26 0.71 -3.10
N VAL A 225 -23.58 0.71 -3.26
CA VAL A 225 -24.44 1.86 -2.96
C VAL A 225 -24.30 2.27 -1.49
N ASN A 226 -24.40 1.31 -0.57
CA ASN A 226 -24.25 1.56 0.85
C ASN A 226 -22.85 2.07 1.19
N ALA A 227 -21.80 1.45 0.62
CA ALA A 227 -20.43 1.90 0.78
C ALA A 227 -20.21 3.34 0.29
N THR A 228 -20.82 3.70 -0.84
CA THR A 228 -20.76 5.06 -1.39
C THR A 228 -21.37 6.08 -0.43
N ASN A 229 -22.53 5.77 0.16
CA ASN A 229 -23.20 6.65 1.13
C ASN A 229 -22.35 6.81 2.40
N ILE A 230 -21.83 5.71 2.96
CA ILE A 230 -20.94 5.73 4.13
C ILE A 230 -19.69 6.56 3.84
N ALA A 231 -19.05 6.36 2.69
CA ALA A 231 -17.83 7.10 2.33
C ALA A 231 -18.09 8.62 2.21
N LYS A 232 -19.24 9.02 1.64
CA LYS A 232 -19.65 10.43 1.57
C LYS A 232 -19.91 11.04 2.95
N GLU A 233 -20.44 10.27 3.88
CA GLU A 233 -20.61 10.72 5.28
C GLU A 233 -19.28 10.83 6.01
N MET A 234 -18.37 9.87 5.80
CA MET A 234 -17.04 9.90 6.40
C MET A 234 -16.19 11.06 5.90
N ARG A 235 -16.26 11.39 4.60
CA ARG A 235 -15.42 12.39 3.92
C ARG A 235 -16.23 13.20 2.91
N PRO A 236 -17.06 14.15 3.40
CA PRO A 236 -17.87 15.00 2.53
C PRO A 236 -17.05 15.98 1.67
N ASP A 237 -15.78 16.15 2.00
CA ASP A 237 -14.81 16.95 1.25
C ASP A 237 -14.24 16.24 0.02
N VAL A 238 -14.32 14.90 -0.05
CA VAL A 238 -13.79 14.11 -1.16
C VAL A 238 -14.81 14.02 -2.30
N LYS A 239 -14.38 14.26 -3.54
CA LYS A 239 -15.19 13.96 -4.72
C LYS A 239 -15.30 12.45 -4.89
N LEU A 240 -16.42 11.89 -4.44
CA LEU A 240 -16.70 10.47 -4.48
C LEU A 240 -18.11 10.22 -5.01
N ASP A 241 -18.25 9.26 -5.92
CA ASP A 241 -19.55 8.87 -6.45
C ASP A 241 -19.61 7.38 -6.81
N GLY A 242 -20.81 6.85 -6.84
CA GLY A 242 -21.14 5.44 -7.12
C GLY A 242 -22.63 5.18 -6.89
N GLU A 243 -23.09 4.00 -7.22
CA GLU A 243 -22.29 2.98 -7.94
C GLU A 243 -22.17 3.38 -9.42
N LEU A 244 -21.01 3.07 -10.01
CA LEU A 244 -20.71 3.36 -11.41
C LEU A 244 -20.12 2.14 -12.12
N GLN A 245 -20.56 1.87 -13.34
CA GLN A 245 -19.82 1.00 -14.25
C GLN A 245 -18.50 1.65 -14.65
N LEU A 246 -17.49 0.84 -15.00
CA LEU A 246 -16.18 1.34 -15.35
C LEU A 246 -16.22 2.36 -16.51
N ASP A 247 -16.97 2.05 -17.57
CA ASP A 247 -17.13 2.96 -18.71
C ASP A 247 -17.77 4.29 -18.33
N ALA A 248 -18.78 4.27 -17.46
CA ALA A 248 -19.39 5.48 -16.93
C ALA A 248 -18.46 6.26 -16.00
N ALA A 249 -17.55 5.59 -15.30
CA ALA A 249 -16.59 6.24 -14.41
C ALA A 249 -15.50 7.02 -15.16
N ILE A 250 -15.00 6.49 -16.29
CA ILE A 250 -13.79 7.02 -16.97
C ILE A 250 -14.04 7.65 -18.34
N VAL A 251 -15.16 7.36 -19.02
CA VAL A 251 -15.45 7.91 -20.37
C VAL A 251 -16.44 9.08 -20.25
N PRO A 252 -16.05 10.32 -20.63
CA PRO A 252 -16.86 11.52 -20.41
C PRO A 252 -18.27 11.45 -21.00
N SER A 253 -18.39 10.96 -22.26
CA SER A 253 -19.69 10.87 -22.95
C SER A 253 -20.64 9.87 -22.26
N ILE A 254 -20.10 8.74 -21.79
CA ILE A 254 -20.87 7.69 -21.10
C ILE A 254 -21.25 8.18 -19.69
N GLY A 255 -20.32 8.82 -18.98
CA GLY A 255 -20.58 9.41 -17.66
C GLY A 255 -21.68 10.47 -17.71
N ALA A 256 -21.65 11.35 -18.70
CA ALA A 256 -22.68 12.35 -18.89
C ALA A 256 -24.07 11.75 -19.17
N GLN A 257 -24.11 10.64 -19.92
CA GLN A 257 -25.35 9.96 -20.25
C GLN A 257 -25.92 9.15 -19.09
N LYS A 258 -25.09 8.33 -18.41
CA LYS A 258 -25.53 7.36 -17.41
C LYS A 258 -25.63 7.94 -15.98
N ALA A 259 -24.85 8.97 -15.69
CA ALA A 259 -24.79 9.62 -14.36
C ALA A 259 -24.78 11.15 -14.48
N PRO A 260 -25.84 11.76 -15.05
CA PRO A 260 -25.90 13.22 -15.25
C PRO A 260 -25.80 13.93 -13.92
N GLY A 261 -25.00 15.00 -13.86
CA GLY A 261 -24.74 15.79 -12.65
C GLY A 261 -23.68 15.23 -11.70
N SER A 262 -23.11 14.05 -11.99
CA SER A 262 -22.00 13.52 -11.19
C SER A 262 -20.74 14.37 -11.37
N THR A 263 -20.05 14.66 -10.25
CA THR A 263 -18.76 15.35 -10.26
C THR A 263 -17.59 14.41 -10.52
N VAL A 264 -17.82 13.09 -10.63
CA VAL A 264 -16.83 12.03 -10.77
C VAL A 264 -16.98 11.28 -12.08
N ALA A 265 -18.21 10.94 -12.49
CA ALA A 265 -18.47 10.15 -13.69
C ALA A 265 -17.84 10.78 -14.94
N GLY A 266 -17.18 9.95 -15.75
CA GLY A 266 -16.47 10.34 -16.96
C GLY A 266 -15.07 10.92 -16.73
N LYS A 267 -14.63 11.09 -15.47
CA LYS A 267 -13.33 11.72 -15.14
C LYS A 267 -12.70 11.20 -13.85
N ALA A 268 -13.08 10.00 -13.44
CA ALA A 268 -12.50 9.33 -12.29
C ALA A 268 -11.00 9.08 -12.48
N ASN A 269 -10.22 9.28 -11.42
CA ASN A 269 -8.80 8.95 -11.35
C ASN A 269 -8.48 7.93 -10.24
N VAL A 270 -9.45 7.65 -9.37
CA VAL A 270 -9.40 6.58 -8.37
C VAL A 270 -10.55 5.62 -8.61
N LEU A 271 -10.23 4.34 -8.80
CA LEU A 271 -11.19 3.28 -9.07
C LEU A 271 -11.17 2.28 -7.90
N VAL A 272 -12.29 2.19 -7.20
CA VAL A 272 -12.46 1.27 -6.06
C VAL A 272 -13.32 0.09 -6.51
N PHE A 273 -12.71 -1.09 -6.48
CA PHE A 273 -13.32 -2.34 -6.94
C PHE A 273 -14.16 -2.98 -5.84
N PRO A 274 -15.29 -3.63 -6.20
CA PRO A 274 -16.23 -4.18 -5.22
C PRO A 274 -15.70 -5.38 -4.44
N ASP A 275 -14.71 -6.08 -4.99
CA ASP A 275 -14.07 -7.26 -4.42
C ASP A 275 -12.69 -7.49 -5.05
N ILE A 276 -11.96 -8.45 -4.48
CA ILE A 276 -10.58 -8.75 -4.91
C ILE A 276 -10.52 -9.33 -6.33
N ASP A 277 -11.51 -10.13 -6.73
CA ASP A 277 -11.50 -10.75 -8.06
C ASP A 277 -11.59 -9.68 -9.14
N ALA A 278 -12.53 -8.74 -8.99
CA ALA A 278 -12.68 -7.62 -9.91
C ALA A 278 -11.41 -6.75 -9.94
N GLY A 279 -10.84 -6.42 -8.79
CA GLY A 279 -9.63 -5.61 -8.71
C GLY A 279 -8.38 -6.31 -9.25
N ASN A 280 -8.15 -7.56 -8.85
CA ASN A 280 -6.99 -8.34 -9.25
C ASN A 280 -6.98 -8.67 -10.74
N ILE A 281 -8.12 -9.11 -11.27
CA ILE A 281 -8.27 -9.36 -12.72
C ILE A 281 -8.16 -8.04 -13.48
N GLY A 282 -8.82 -6.98 -12.99
CA GLY A 282 -8.87 -5.67 -13.65
C GLY A 282 -7.48 -5.06 -13.86
N TYR A 283 -6.66 -4.94 -12.79
CA TYR A 283 -5.33 -4.32 -12.96
C TYR A 283 -4.41 -5.14 -13.87
N LYS A 284 -4.49 -6.49 -13.80
CA LYS A 284 -3.69 -7.37 -14.67
C LYS A 284 -4.11 -7.29 -16.13
N LEU A 285 -5.42 -7.16 -16.41
CA LEU A 285 -5.91 -6.94 -17.78
C LEU A 285 -5.35 -5.63 -18.35
N VAL A 286 -5.43 -4.55 -17.59
CA VAL A 286 -4.90 -3.25 -18.01
C VAL A 286 -3.38 -3.32 -18.20
N GLN A 287 -2.65 -3.93 -17.26
CA GLN A 287 -1.20 -4.10 -17.37
C GLN A 287 -0.80 -4.90 -18.61
N ARG A 288 -1.45 -6.06 -18.85
CA ARG A 288 -1.04 -6.99 -19.91
C ARG A 288 -1.55 -6.61 -21.28
N PHE A 289 -2.82 -6.20 -21.41
CA PHE A 289 -3.43 -5.87 -22.70
C PHE A 289 -3.23 -4.41 -23.12
N ALA A 290 -3.24 -3.48 -22.18
CA ALA A 290 -3.03 -2.07 -22.50
C ALA A 290 -1.57 -1.62 -22.33
N GLY A 291 -0.66 -2.50 -21.90
CA GLY A 291 0.75 -2.17 -21.70
C GLY A 291 1.00 -1.15 -20.59
N ALA A 292 0.04 -0.98 -19.68
CA ALA A 292 0.20 -0.04 -18.56
C ALA A 292 1.27 -0.52 -17.58
N GLU A 293 2.01 0.41 -17.02
CA GLU A 293 2.87 0.15 -15.86
C GLU A 293 2.00 0.10 -14.59
N ALA A 294 2.25 -0.90 -13.74
CA ALA A 294 1.54 -1.10 -12.47
C ALA A 294 2.54 -1.01 -11.32
N PHE A 295 2.47 0.08 -10.55
CA PHE A 295 3.32 0.30 -9.37
C PHE A 295 2.54 -0.05 -8.11
N GLY A 296 2.92 -1.15 -7.48
CA GLY A 296 2.25 -1.70 -6.30
C GLY A 296 2.46 -3.23 -6.20
N PRO A 297 1.75 -3.90 -5.27
CA PRO A 297 0.76 -3.30 -4.37
C PRO A 297 1.41 -2.43 -3.30
N ILE A 298 0.79 -1.30 -2.97
CA ILE A 298 1.21 -0.45 -1.86
C ILE A 298 0.15 -0.55 -0.78
N ILE A 299 0.56 -0.86 0.45
CA ILE A 299 -0.35 -1.02 1.59
C ILE A 299 -0.69 0.36 2.16
N GLN A 300 -1.98 0.57 2.40
CA GLN A 300 -2.52 1.80 2.98
C GLN A 300 -3.42 1.52 4.20
N GLY A 301 -3.74 2.58 4.95
CA GLY A 301 -4.58 2.47 6.15
C GLY A 301 -3.82 2.07 7.42
N LEU A 302 -2.54 1.69 7.34
CA LEU A 302 -1.70 1.46 8.51
C LEU A 302 -1.22 2.77 9.15
N ALA A 303 -0.98 2.76 10.47
CA ALA A 303 -0.50 3.93 11.20
C ALA A 303 0.94 4.34 10.85
N LYS A 304 1.75 3.42 10.31
CA LYS A 304 3.09 3.65 9.75
C LYS A 304 3.29 2.76 8.52
N PRO A 305 4.16 3.14 7.57
CA PRO A 305 4.37 2.38 6.34
C PRO A 305 4.99 0.99 6.59
N VAL A 306 4.29 -0.04 6.18
CA VAL A 306 4.79 -1.42 6.05
C VAL A 306 4.23 -1.95 4.74
N ASN A 307 5.11 -2.39 3.84
CA ASN A 307 4.75 -2.86 2.50
C ASN A 307 5.27 -4.27 2.25
N ASP A 308 4.55 -4.96 1.37
CA ASP A 308 4.86 -6.30 0.89
C ASP A 308 5.21 -6.25 -0.60
#